data_54365055c82f9e9bd34f0f34e771230c
#
_entry.id   54365055c82f9e9bd34f0f34e771230c
#
_cell.length_a   1.000
_cell.length_b   1.000
_cell.length_c   1.000
_cell.angle_alpha   90.00
_cell.angle_beta   90.00
_cell.angle_gamma   90.00
#
_symmetry.space_group_name_H-M   'P 1'
#
loop_
_entity.id
_entity.type
_entity.pdbx_description
1 polymer ?
#
loop_
_entity_poly.entity_id
_entity_poly.type
_entity_poly.pdbx_seq_one_letter_code
_entity_poly.pdbx_strand_id
1 'polypeptide(L)'
;TGNKQITHTPWQENEVNWIKGGTKLAFLSNEGGSSQLWEMNPDGSGRKQLTQYDGDIEGYSFSPDGKKLLFIAQVKTKQSTADKYPDLPKATGIIVTDLMYKHWDEWVTGAPHPFVADFDGNGISNIKDILEGEPYESPMRPWGGIEQLAWSPAGDKVAYTCRKKTGLAYAISTNSDIYIYDLATKKTDNITEENKGYDTNPQYSPDGK
;
A
#
# COMPACT_ATOMS: atom_id res chain seq x y z
N THR A 1 10.67 20.10 -28.25
CA THR A 1 10.54 19.60 -26.86
C THR A 1 10.87 18.12 -26.86
N GLY A 2 12.08 17.77 -26.43
CA GLY A 2 12.51 16.37 -26.32
C GLY A 2 12.32 15.86 -24.88
N ASN A 3 12.11 14.54 -24.73
CA ASN A 3 12.19 13.88 -23.43
C ASN A 3 13.63 13.92 -22.92
N LYS A 4 13.81 14.19 -21.64
CA LYS A 4 15.11 14.15 -20.99
C LYS A 4 15.06 13.14 -19.84
N GLN A 5 15.97 12.17 -19.85
CA GLN A 5 16.19 11.29 -18.70
C GLN A 5 16.87 12.11 -17.59
N ILE A 6 16.33 12.05 -16.38
CA ILE A 6 16.81 12.82 -15.21
C ILE A 6 17.53 11.94 -14.18
N THR A 7 17.42 10.63 -14.28
CA THR A 7 18.11 9.65 -13.41
C THR A 7 18.89 8.66 -14.25
N HIS A 8 20.05 8.23 -13.73
CA HIS A 8 20.98 7.29 -14.39
C HIS A 8 21.46 6.23 -13.40
N THR A 9 20.56 5.75 -12.55
CA THR A 9 20.85 4.74 -11.52
C THR A 9 20.57 3.33 -12.04
N PRO A 10 21.17 2.28 -11.46
CA PRO A 10 20.82 0.90 -11.76
C PRO A 10 19.57 0.42 -11.02
N TRP A 11 18.96 1.29 -10.20
CA TRP A 11 17.83 0.97 -9.34
C TRP A 11 16.51 1.15 -10.05
N GLN A 12 15.47 0.44 -9.60
CA GLN A 12 14.10 0.70 -10.02
C GLN A 12 13.61 2.01 -9.42
N GLU A 13 12.95 2.83 -10.22
CA GLU A 13 12.37 4.11 -9.84
C GLU A 13 10.97 4.20 -10.44
N ASN A 14 9.96 4.30 -9.60
CA ASN A 14 8.56 4.32 -10.01
C ASN A 14 7.71 5.22 -9.09
N GLU A 15 6.38 5.27 -9.31
CA GLU A 15 5.43 6.06 -8.52
C GLU A 15 5.84 7.52 -8.36
N VAL A 16 6.27 8.17 -9.45
CA VAL A 16 6.81 9.55 -9.42
C VAL A 16 5.69 10.56 -9.28
N ASN A 17 5.75 11.40 -8.25
CA ASN A 17 4.78 12.46 -7.97
C ASN A 17 5.46 13.79 -7.63
N TRP A 18 4.83 14.90 -8.01
CA TRP A 18 5.26 16.23 -7.57
C TRP A 18 4.85 16.47 -6.12
N ILE A 19 5.78 16.96 -5.31
CA ILE A 19 5.57 17.33 -3.91
C ILE A 19 6.07 18.76 -3.64
N LYS A 20 5.83 19.25 -2.42
CA LYS A 20 6.29 20.56 -1.94
C LYS A 20 5.94 21.70 -2.91
N GLY A 21 4.66 21.74 -3.34
CA GLY A 21 4.19 22.77 -4.26
C GLY A 21 4.82 22.72 -5.66
N GLY A 22 5.23 21.55 -6.12
CA GLY A 22 5.83 21.35 -7.43
C GLY A 22 7.34 21.66 -7.51
N THR A 23 8.01 21.75 -6.36
CA THR A 23 9.46 22.05 -6.31
C THR A 23 10.33 20.82 -6.18
N LYS A 24 9.76 19.67 -5.82
CA LYS A 24 10.43 18.39 -5.66
C LYS A 24 9.63 17.27 -6.32
N LEU A 25 10.33 16.20 -6.67
CA LEU A 25 9.74 14.92 -7.05
C LEU A 25 9.89 13.94 -5.88
N ALA A 26 8.82 13.22 -5.55
CA ALA A 26 8.86 12.03 -4.72
C ALA A 26 8.71 10.79 -5.61
N PHE A 27 9.33 9.70 -5.23
CA PHE A 27 9.31 8.45 -5.99
C PHE A 27 9.69 7.27 -5.10
N LEU A 28 9.32 6.07 -5.51
CA LEU A 28 9.82 4.85 -4.89
C LEU A 28 11.11 4.42 -5.57
N SER A 29 12.07 3.95 -4.76
CA SER A 29 13.31 3.37 -5.26
C SER A 29 13.79 2.24 -4.34
N ASN A 30 14.32 1.16 -4.95
CA ASN A 30 14.95 0.06 -4.24
C ASN A 30 16.47 0.30 -3.98
N GLU A 31 16.91 1.53 -4.09
CA GLU A 31 18.26 1.94 -3.67
C GLU A 31 18.43 1.64 -2.18
N GLY A 32 19.44 0.83 -1.84
CA GLY A 32 19.64 0.37 -0.46
C GLY A 32 19.03 -1.00 -0.12
N GLY A 33 18.37 -1.66 -1.08
CA GLY A 33 17.92 -3.05 -0.98
C GLY A 33 16.41 -3.25 -0.91
N SER A 34 15.66 -2.39 -0.21
CA SER A 34 14.19 -2.39 -0.16
C SER A 34 13.61 -1.16 -0.83
N SER A 35 12.39 -1.29 -1.35
CA SER A 35 11.66 -0.17 -1.95
C SER A 35 11.23 0.83 -0.88
N GLN A 36 11.74 2.05 -0.97
CA GLN A 36 11.48 3.13 -0.02
C GLN A 36 11.08 4.40 -0.76
N LEU A 37 10.47 5.33 -0.02
CA LEU A 37 10.14 6.65 -0.55
C LEU A 37 11.37 7.56 -0.53
N TRP A 38 11.62 8.22 -1.66
CA TRP A 38 12.71 9.16 -1.90
C TRP A 38 12.18 10.48 -2.42
N GLU A 39 12.98 11.54 -2.26
CA GLU A 39 12.78 12.81 -2.96
C GLU A 39 14.00 13.22 -3.77
N MET A 40 13.80 14.05 -4.78
CA MET A 40 14.87 14.69 -5.56
C MET A 40 14.42 16.03 -6.15
N ASN A 41 15.38 16.81 -6.65
CA ASN A 41 15.09 17.98 -7.47
C ASN A 41 14.59 17.55 -8.86
N PRO A 42 13.86 18.43 -9.59
CA PRO A 42 13.37 18.13 -10.94
C PRO A 42 14.46 17.87 -11.98
N ASP A 43 15.70 18.23 -11.68
CA ASP A 43 16.87 17.96 -12.52
C ASP A 43 17.55 16.62 -12.20
N GLY A 44 17.03 15.87 -11.20
CA GLY A 44 17.57 14.58 -10.74
C GLY A 44 18.62 14.69 -9.62
N SER A 45 19.01 15.91 -9.24
CA SER A 45 19.97 16.13 -8.14
C SER A 45 19.31 16.09 -6.77
N GLY A 46 20.11 16.07 -5.71
CA GLY A 46 19.61 16.20 -4.33
C GLY A 46 18.73 15.03 -3.87
N ARG A 47 19.05 13.82 -4.32
CA ARG A 47 18.35 12.58 -3.91
C ARG A 47 18.46 12.39 -2.41
N LYS A 48 17.34 12.11 -1.77
CA LYS A 48 17.25 11.87 -0.33
C LYS A 48 16.19 10.84 -0.04
N GLN A 49 16.53 9.83 0.74
CA GLN A 49 15.58 8.87 1.27
C GLN A 49 14.69 9.51 2.35
N LEU A 50 13.39 9.30 2.26
CA LEU A 50 12.38 9.85 3.19
C LEU A 50 11.82 8.79 4.14
N THR A 51 11.96 7.50 3.85
CA THR A 51 11.46 6.42 4.70
C THR A 51 12.54 5.37 4.96
N GLN A 52 12.45 4.75 6.14
CA GLN A 52 13.22 3.56 6.53
C GLN A 52 12.23 2.57 7.16
N TYR A 53 11.33 2.07 6.33
CA TYR A 53 10.35 1.07 6.72
C TYR A 53 11.01 -0.33 6.63
N ASP A 54 10.67 -1.22 7.58
CA ASP A 54 11.14 -2.61 7.56
C ASP A 54 10.30 -3.43 6.58
N GLY A 55 10.67 -3.39 5.32
CA GLY A 55 10.00 -4.01 4.19
C GLY A 55 9.92 -3.07 2.98
N ASP A 56 9.24 -3.51 1.93
CA ASP A 56 9.02 -2.72 0.73
C ASP A 56 7.76 -1.86 0.84
N ILE A 57 7.87 -0.62 0.36
CA ILE A 57 6.73 0.25 0.08
C ILE A 57 6.32 0.04 -1.37
N GLU A 58 5.06 -0.34 -1.61
CA GLU A 58 4.54 -0.69 -2.94
C GLU A 58 3.78 0.46 -3.62
N GLY A 59 3.35 1.44 -2.85
CA GLY A 59 2.65 2.64 -3.32
C GLY A 59 2.51 3.64 -2.19
N TYR A 60 2.31 4.92 -2.51
CA TYR A 60 2.17 5.96 -1.49
C TYR A 60 1.32 7.15 -1.95
N SER A 61 0.78 7.87 -0.96
CA SER A 61 0.09 9.14 -1.16
C SER A 61 0.26 10.03 0.07
N PHE A 62 0.54 11.32 -0.13
CA PHE A 62 0.56 12.28 0.96
C PHE A 62 -0.84 12.80 1.29
N SER A 63 -1.08 13.08 2.58
CA SER A 63 -2.28 13.80 2.98
C SER A 63 -2.32 15.19 2.33
N PRO A 64 -3.50 15.81 2.18
CA PRO A 64 -3.63 17.14 1.56
C PRO A 64 -2.76 18.24 2.21
N ASP A 65 -2.52 18.14 3.52
CA ASP A 65 -1.66 19.07 4.26
C ASP A 65 -0.16 18.66 4.24
N GLY A 66 0.18 17.52 3.63
CA GLY A 66 1.54 17.01 3.55
C GLY A 66 2.15 16.51 4.85
N LYS A 67 1.35 16.35 5.93
CA LYS A 67 1.86 15.95 7.26
C LYS A 67 1.72 14.46 7.55
N LYS A 68 1.04 13.71 6.68
CA LYS A 68 0.89 12.26 6.80
C LYS A 68 1.23 11.59 5.49
N LEU A 69 1.68 10.36 5.60
CA LEU A 69 1.92 9.44 4.49
C LEU A 69 0.96 8.27 4.60
N LEU A 70 0.21 8.01 3.56
CA LEU A 70 -0.50 6.75 3.32
C LEU A 70 0.40 5.91 2.42
N PHE A 71 0.65 4.65 2.78
CA PHE A 71 1.46 3.77 1.95
C PHE A 71 0.99 2.32 2.04
N ILE A 72 1.38 1.53 1.08
CA ILE A 72 1.06 0.10 0.96
C ILE A 72 2.31 -0.69 1.29
N ALA A 73 2.18 -1.69 2.17
CA ALA A 73 3.24 -2.65 2.45
C ALA A 73 2.67 -4.04 2.72
N GLN A 74 3.49 -5.07 2.52
CA GLN A 74 3.10 -6.45 2.77
C GLN A 74 3.07 -6.77 4.27
N VAL A 75 2.01 -7.43 4.68
CA VAL A 75 1.87 -8.01 6.03
C VAL A 75 1.81 -9.52 5.92
N LYS A 76 2.55 -10.20 6.79
CA LYS A 76 2.50 -11.66 6.85
C LYS A 76 1.20 -12.11 7.51
N THR A 77 0.30 -12.68 6.73
CA THR A 77 -1.01 -13.17 7.20
C THR A 77 -1.08 -14.69 7.36
N LYS A 78 -0.08 -15.42 6.84
CA LYS A 78 -0.03 -16.89 6.88
C LYS A 78 1.32 -17.38 7.42
N GLN A 79 1.30 -18.51 8.12
CA GLN A 79 2.53 -19.20 8.48
C GLN A 79 3.16 -19.82 7.23
N SER A 80 4.45 -19.58 7.04
CA SER A 80 5.22 -20.26 6.02
C SER A 80 5.58 -21.69 6.45
N THR A 81 6.07 -22.51 5.53
CA THR A 81 6.59 -23.85 5.86
C THR A 81 7.76 -23.76 6.85
N ALA A 82 8.62 -22.73 6.70
CA ALA A 82 9.74 -22.51 7.62
C ALA A 82 9.29 -22.13 9.04
N ASP A 83 8.19 -21.37 9.17
CA ASP A 83 7.63 -21.06 10.50
C ASP A 83 7.06 -22.30 11.19
N LYS A 84 6.45 -23.19 10.41
CA LYS A 84 5.82 -24.40 10.91
C LYS A 84 6.83 -25.51 11.21
N TYR A 85 7.92 -25.56 10.48
CA TYR A 85 8.99 -26.55 10.60
C TYR A 85 10.37 -25.88 10.64
N PRO A 86 10.69 -25.18 11.72
CA PRO A 86 11.95 -24.45 11.85
C PRO A 86 13.18 -25.38 11.93
N ASP A 87 12.97 -26.65 12.22
CA ASP A 87 13.98 -27.72 12.22
C ASP A 87 14.36 -28.19 10.80
N LEU A 88 13.62 -27.77 9.78
CA LEU A 88 13.84 -28.12 8.37
C LEU A 88 14.26 -26.91 7.53
N PRO A 89 15.40 -26.24 7.82
CA PRO A 89 15.75 -24.95 7.19
C PRO A 89 16.04 -25.03 5.68
N LYS A 90 16.24 -26.26 5.15
CA LYS A 90 16.47 -26.51 3.72
C LYS A 90 15.22 -26.97 2.97
N ALA A 91 14.08 -27.08 3.65
CA ALA A 91 12.84 -27.50 3.00
C ALA A 91 12.33 -26.39 2.08
N THR A 92 12.09 -26.74 0.82
CA THR A 92 11.52 -25.84 -0.20
C THR A 92 10.04 -26.11 -0.49
N GLY A 93 9.46 -27.10 0.18
CA GLY A 93 8.04 -27.46 0.04
C GLY A 93 7.14 -26.33 0.56
N ILE A 94 6.04 -26.07 -0.13
CA ILE A 94 5.01 -25.11 0.30
C ILE A 94 3.78 -25.88 0.72
N ILE A 95 3.29 -25.58 1.93
CA ILE A 95 2.08 -26.20 2.47
C ILE A 95 0.90 -25.27 2.18
N VAL A 96 -0.04 -25.79 1.42
CA VAL A 96 -1.28 -25.09 1.08
C VAL A 96 -2.42 -25.74 1.85
N THR A 97 -3.14 -24.97 2.65
CA THR A 97 -4.27 -25.43 3.45
C THR A 97 -5.58 -24.79 3.05
N ASP A 98 -5.56 -23.72 2.24
CA ASP A 98 -6.74 -22.97 1.83
C ASP A 98 -6.47 -22.15 0.55
N LEU A 99 -7.53 -21.63 -0.06
CA LEU A 99 -7.50 -20.64 -1.15
C LEU A 99 -7.40 -19.21 -0.57
N MET A 100 -6.95 -18.15 -1.28
CA MET A 100 -6.12 -18.27 -2.48
C MET A 100 -4.69 -18.55 -2.05
N TYR A 101 -4.03 -19.45 -2.73
CA TYR A 101 -2.63 -19.76 -2.45
C TYR A 101 -1.67 -19.19 -3.50
N LYS A 102 -2.21 -18.83 -4.65
CA LYS A 102 -1.51 -18.13 -5.73
C LYS A 102 -2.37 -17.05 -6.36
N HIS A 103 -1.72 -15.95 -6.75
CA HIS A 103 -2.21 -15.04 -7.77
C HIS A 103 -1.32 -15.23 -8.99
N TRP A 104 -1.85 -15.87 -10.03
CA TRP A 104 -1.10 -16.32 -11.22
C TRP A 104 0.12 -17.19 -10.84
N ASP A 105 1.34 -16.68 -11.00
CA ASP A 105 2.60 -17.36 -10.67
C ASP A 105 3.15 -16.98 -9.28
N GLU A 106 2.61 -15.96 -8.62
CA GLU A 106 3.04 -15.52 -7.30
C GLU A 106 2.35 -16.29 -6.17
N TRP A 107 3.13 -16.73 -5.17
CA TRP A 107 2.60 -17.35 -3.97
C TRP A 107 2.01 -16.30 -3.02
N VAL A 108 0.82 -16.55 -2.48
CA VAL A 108 0.19 -15.70 -1.48
C VAL A 108 0.72 -16.07 -0.09
N THR A 109 1.75 -15.37 0.35
CA THR A 109 2.38 -15.54 1.67
C THR A 109 1.96 -14.48 2.68
N GLY A 110 1.39 -13.39 2.21
CA GLY A 110 0.90 -12.25 2.97
C GLY A 110 -0.21 -11.52 2.23
N ALA A 111 -0.56 -10.36 2.72
CA ALA A 111 -1.52 -9.45 2.12
C ALA A 111 -0.96 -8.03 2.11
N PRO A 112 -1.17 -7.23 1.06
CA PRO A 112 -0.90 -5.80 1.12
C PRO A 112 -1.89 -5.14 2.06
N HIS A 113 -1.38 -4.30 2.98
CA HIS A 113 -2.18 -3.46 3.86
C HIS A 113 -1.89 -1.99 3.63
N PRO A 114 -2.89 -1.11 3.80
CA PRO A 114 -2.69 0.33 3.86
C PRO A 114 -2.19 0.75 5.24
N PHE A 115 -1.12 1.52 5.26
CA PHE A 115 -0.54 2.10 6.46
C PHE A 115 -0.66 3.62 6.43
N VAL A 116 -0.92 4.22 7.57
CA VAL A 116 -0.81 5.67 7.79
C VAL A 116 0.33 5.95 8.76
N ALA A 117 1.15 6.94 8.42
CA ALA A 117 2.23 7.43 9.27
C ALA A 117 2.22 8.95 9.37
N ASP A 118 2.71 9.51 10.44
CA ASP A 118 3.06 10.93 10.51
C ASP A 118 4.31 11.18 9.66
N PHE A 119 4.34 12.30 8.95
CA PHE A 119 5.44 12.72 8.09
C PHE A 119 5.89 14.13 8.43
N ASP A 120 7.17 14.30 8.79
CA ASP A 120 7.75 15.59 9.19
C ASP A 120 8.56 16.30 8.09
N GLY A 121 8.54 15.75 6.87
CA GLY A 121 9.33 16.22 5.73
C GLY A 121 10.72 15.59 5.63
N ASN A 122 11.13 14.78 6.61
CA ASN A 122 12.42 14.09 6.65
C ASN A 122 12.28 12.59 6.88
N GLY A 123 11.18 12.17 7.51
CA GLY A 123 10.95 10.79 7.85
C GLY A 123 9.50 10.51 8.26
N ILE A 124 9.23 9.25 8.56
CA ILE A 124 7.92 8.78 9.06
C ILE A 124 8.02 8.33 10.51
N SER A 125 6.92 8.51 11.23
CA SER A 125 6.75 8.04 12.61
C SER A 125 5.29 7.63 12.86
N ASN A 126 4.99 7.05 14.03
CA ASN A 126 3.65 6.66 14.43
C ASN A 126 2.92 5.83 13.36
N ILE A 127 3.63 4.87 12.77
CA ILE A 127 3.12 4.02 11.71
C ILE A 127 1.96 3.18 12.24
N LYS A 128 0.83 3.19 11.54
CA LYS A 128 -0.37 2.47 11.88
C LYS A 128 -0.88 1.68 10.67
N ASP A 129 -1.03 0.37 10.83
CA ASP A 129 -1.73 -0.50 9.89
C ASP A 129 -3.24 -0.28 10.04
N ILE A 130 -3.92 0.09 8.95
CA ILE A 130 -5.39 0.30 8.93
C ILE A 130 -6.14 -1.03 9.09
N LEU A 131 -5.56 -2.13 8.60
CA LEU A 131 -6.13 -3.48 8.65
C LEU A 131 -5.48 -4.36 9.73
N GLU A 132 -4.85 -3.76 10.76
CA GLU A 132 -4.14 -4.49 11.81
C GLU A 132 -4.96 -5.67 12.38
N GLY A 133 -4.40 -6.88 12.26
CA GLY A 133 -5.04 -8.11 12.72
C GLY A 133 -6.07 -8.70 11.75
N GLU A 134 -6.38 -8.05 10.64
CA GLU A 134 -7.26 -8.58 9.60
C GLU A 134 -6.46 -9.39 8.56
N PRO A 135 -7.02 -10.49 8.03
CA PRO A 135 -6.33 -11.31 7.02
C PRO A 135 -6.60 -10.85 5.59
N TYR A 136 -7.23 -9.70 5.41
CA TYR A 136 -7.71 -9.20 4.11
C TYR A 136 -6.66 -8.36 3.42
N GLU A 137 -6.76 -8.25 2.10
CA GLU A 137 -5.87 -7.42 1.29
C GLU A 137 -6.53 -6.10 0.89
N SER A 138 -5.78 -5.03 0.98
CA SER A 138 -6.08 -3.73 0.39
C SER A 138 -4.74 -3.04 0.06
N PRO A 139 -4.51 -2.68 -1.22
CA PRO A 139 -5.37 -2.87 -2.39
C PRO A 139 -5.54 -4.33 -2.79
N MET A 140 -6.56 -4.58 -3.61
CA MET A 140 -6.89 -5.95 -4.03
C MET A 140 -5.95 -6.46 -5.12
N ARG A 141 -5.42 -7.64 -4.93
CA ARG A 141 -4.61 -8.33 -5.95
C ARG A 141 -5.48 -8.91 -7.09
N PRO A 142 -4.90 -9.11 -8.30
CA PRO A 142 -3.47 -8.89 -8.64
C PRO A 142 -3.12 -7.48 -9.11
N TRP A 143 -4.08 -6.61 -9.41
CA TRP A 143 -3.85 -5.35 -10.14
C TRP A 143 -4.03 -4.08 -9.30
N GLY A 144 -4.55 -4.18 -8.10
CA GLY A 144 -4.80 -3.01 -7.25
C GLY A 144 -3.49 -2.39 -6.76
N GLY A 145 -3.47 -1.06 -6.74
CA GLY A 145 -2.39 -0.24 -6.25
C GLY A 145 -2.93 0.96 -5.45
N ILE A 146 -2.15 2.03 -5.38
CA ILE A 146 -2.48 3.22 -4.60
C ILE A 146 -3.77 3.91 -5.06
N GLU A 147 -4.23 3.68 -6.29
CA GLU A 147 -5.49 4.18 -6.82
C GLU A 147 -6.74 3.63 -6.11
N GLN A 148 -6.58 2.52 -5.37
CA GLN A 148 -7.64 1.95 -4.54
C GLN A 148 -7.73 2.57 -3.14
N LEU A 149 -6.92 3.57 -2.87
CA LEU A 149 -6.84 4.29 -1.60
C LEU A 149 -7.00 5.79 -1.84
N ALA A 150 -7.77 6.49 -1.02
CA ALA A 150 -7.98 7.93 -1.16
C ALA A 150 -8.01 8.65 0.19
N TRP A 151 -7.29 9.76 0.30
CA TRP A 151 -7.43 10.68 1.41
C TRP A 151 -8.72 11.49 1.31
N SER A 152 -9.40 11.72 2.43
CA SER A 152 -10.40 12.78 2.53
C SER A 152 -9.74 14.15 2.29
N PRO A 153 -10.46 15.16 1.77
CA PRO A 153 -9.90 16.52 1.60
C PRO A 153 -9.39 17.15 2.90
N ALA A 154 -9.95 16.76 4.04
CA ALA A 154 -9.49 17.20 5.37
C ALA A 154 -8.25 16.44 5.87
N GLY A 155 -7.89 15.30 5.24
CA GLY A 155 -6.77 14.46 5.67
C GLY A 155 -7.01 13.70 6.98
N ASP A 156 -8.24 13.57 7.40
CA ASP A 156 -8.68 12.92 8.64
C ASP A 156 -9.22 11.50 8.44
N LYS A 157 -9.49 11.12 7.19
CA LYS A 157 -10.02 9.80 6.82
C LYS A 157 -9.29 9.24 5.60
N VAL A 158 -9.32 7.91 5.49
CA VAL A 158 -8.85 7.17 4.32
C VAL A 158 -9.99 6.29 3.81
N ALA A 159 -10.40 6.48 2.56
CA ALA A 159 -11.24 5.52 1.85
C ALA A 159 -10.36 4.45 1.21
N TYR A 160 -10.78 3.19 1.27
CA TYR A 160 -10.04 2.09 0.67
C TYR A 160 -10.96 0.99 0.14
N THR A 161 -10.52 0.34 -0.93
CA THR A 161 -11.17 -0.84 -1.50
C THR A 161 -10.71 -2.10 -0.79
N CYS A 162 -11.65 -2.97 -0.39
CA CYS A 162 -11.30 -4.26 0.19
C CYS A 162 -12.36 -5.32 -0.11
N ARG A 163 -11.90 -6.56 -0.31
CA ARG A 163 -12.77 -7.73 -0.34
C ARG A 163 -12.59 -8.49 0.98
N LYS A 164 -13.42 -8.18 1.98
CA LYS A 164 -13.34 -8.84 3.30
C LYS A 164 -13.89 -10.28 3.24
N LYS A 165 -13.20 -11.13 2.49
CA LYS A 165 -13.45 -12.56 2.33
C LYS A 165 -12.15 -13.33 2.36
N THR A 166 -12.20 -14.60 2.75
CA THR A 166 -11.05 -15.52 2.77
C THR A 166 -11.43 -16.87 2.17
N GLY A 167 -10.45 -17.69 1.86
CA GLY A 167 -10.64 -19.05 1.39
C GLY A 167 -11.49 -19.16 0.13
N LEU A 168 -12.39 -20.13 0.11
CA LEU A 168 -13.29 -20.36 -1.01
C LEU A 168 -14.17 -19.15 -1.30
N ALA A 169 -14.67 -18.44 -0.27
CA ALA A 169 -15.51 -17.26 -0.46
C ALA A 169 -14.79 -16.14 -1.22
N TYR A 170 -13.48 -15.96 -0.99
CA TYR A 170 -12.65 -15.04 -1.76
C TYR A 170 -12.53 -15.50 -3.22
N ALA A 171 -12.28 -16.79 -3.45
CA ALA A 171 -12.01 -17.33 -4.78
C ALA A 171 -13.22 -17.27 -5.73
N ILE A 172 -14.44 -17.37 -5.22
CA ILE A 172 -15.67 -17.42 -6.03
C ILE A 172 -16.44 -16.11 -6.08
N SER A 173 -16.04 -15.08 -5.33
CA SER A 173 -16.73 -13.80 -5.28
C SER A 173 -15.90 -12.68 -5.86
N THR A 174 -16.52 -11.85 -6.69
CA THR A 174 -15.93 -10.57 -7.16
C THR A 174 -16.43 -9.38 -6.35
N ASN A 175 -17.28 -9.60 -5.35
CA ASN A 175 -17.83 -8.54 -4.51
C ASN A 175 -16.73 -7.93 -3.64
N SER A 176 -16.47 -6.64 -3.85
CA SER A 176 -15.62 -5.80 -3.02
C SER A 176 -16.37 -4.55 -2.61
N ASP A 177 -16.00 -3.98 -1.48
CA ASP A 177 -16.66 -2.83 -0.91
C ASP A 177 -15.68 -1.68 -0.70
N ILE A 178 -16.21 -0.46 -0.60
CA ILE A 178 -15.48 0.73 -0.17
C ILE A 178 -15.67 0.92 1.33
N TYR A 179 -14.55 1.05 2.02
CA TYR A 179 -14.49 1.30 3.46
C TYR A 179 -13.92 2.68 3.72
N ILE A 180 -14.38 3.34 4.79
CA ILE A 180 -13.82 4.60 5.28
C ILE A 180 -13.24 4.38 6.68
N TYR A 181 -11.95 4.56 6.81
CA TYR A 181 -11.23 4.55 8.08
C TYR A 181 -11.09 5.98 8.62
N ASP A 182 -11.56 6.22 9.82
CA ASP A 182 -11.43 7.49 10.53
C ASP A 182 -10.20 7.45 11.45
N LEU A 183 -9.25 8.36 11.23
CA LEU A 183 -7.97 8.37 11.92
C LEU A 183 -8.09 8.69 13.41
N ALA A 184 -9.07 9.51 13.79
CA ALA A 184 -9.26 9.95 15.18
C ALA A 184 -9.92 8.84 16.01
N THR A 185 -10.99 8.26 15.50
CA THR A 185 -11.77 7.24 16.21
C THR A 185 -11.22 5.83 15.99
N LYS A 186 -10.39 5.62 14.96
CA LYS A 186 -9.87 4.31 14.53
C LYS A 186 -10.98 3.32 14.16
N LYS A 187 -12.12 3.82 13.71
CA LYS A 187 -13.26 3.02 13.25
C LYS A 187 -13.29 2.98 11.74
N THR A 188 -13.79 1.85 11.24
CA THR A 188 -14.01 1.61 9.81
C THR A 188 -15.49 1.42 9.56
N ASP A 189 -16.03 2.15 8.60
CA ASP A 189 -17.39 2.02 8.12
C ASP A 189 -17.38 1.46 6.69
N ASN A 190 -18.22 0.45 6.40
CA ASN A 190 -18.51 0.00 5.04
C ASN A 190 -19.61 0.87 4.45
N ILE A 191 -19.31 1.59 3.36
CA ILE A 191 -20.27 2.53 2.75
C ILE A 191 -21.00 1.95 1.52
N THR A 192 -20.63 0.75 1.08
CA THR A 192 -21.23 0.09 -0.09
C THR A 192 -21.73 -1.32 0.20
N GLU A 193 -21.99 -1.67 1.45
CA GLU A 193 -22.38 -3.00 1.92
C GLU A 193 -23.59 -3.59 1.17
N GLU A 194 -24.55 -2.74 0.79
CA GLU A 194 -25.76 -3.12 0.05
C GLU A 194 -25.48 -3.48 -1.42
N ASN A 195 -24.37 -2.99 -1.99
CA ASN A 195 -23.96 -3.30 -3.36
C ASN A 195 -23.32 -4.69 -3.42
N LYS A 196 -23.78 -5.56 -4.29
CA LYS A 196 -23.23 -6.93 -4.48
C LYS A 196 -22.32 -7.02 -5.70
N GLY A 197 -21.71 -5.90 -6.06
CA GLY A 197 -20.84 -5.75 -7.21
C GLY A 197 -19.35 -5.65 -6.87
N TYR A 198 -18.62 -5.07 -7.81
CA TYR A 198 -17.19 -4.80 -7.71
C TYR A 198 -16.99 -3.29 -7.51
N ASP A 199 -16.87 -2.86 -6.26
CA ASP A 199 -16.65 -1.47 -5.90
C ASP A 199 -15.16 -1.24 -5.72
N THR A 200 -14.62 -0.25 -6.43
CA THR A 200 -13.17 0.02 -6.45
C THR A 200 -12.86 1.49 -6.74
N ASN A 201 -11.62 1.90 -6.49
CA ASN A 201 -11.07 3.22 -6.81
C ASN A 201 -11.88 4.39 -6.22
N PRO A 202 -12.05 4.45 -4.88
CA PRO A 202 -12.81 5.50 -4.23
C PRO A 202 -12.19 6.88 -4.50
N GLN A 203 -13.04 7.87 -4.64
CA GLN A 203 -12.65 9.26 -4.80
C GLN A 203 -13.54 10.14 -3.96
N TYR A 204 -12.96 11.05 -3.22
CA TYR A 204 -13.73 12.11 -2.55
C TYR A 204 -14.00 13.26 -3.50
N SER A 205 -15.20 13.84 -3.42
CA SER A 205 -15.44 15.15 -4.01
C SER A 205 -14.67 16.24 -3.24
N PRO A 206 -14.39 17.41 -3.85
CA PRO A 206 -13.64 18.48 -3.18
C PRO A 206 -14.28 18.98 -1.87
N ASP A 207 -15.59 18.81 -1.69
CA ASP A 207 -16.32 19.15 -0.48
C ASP A 207 -16.38 18.00 0.56
N GLY A 208 -15.69 16.89 0.29
CA GLY A 208 -15.51 15.80 1.23
C GLY A 208 -16.66 14.78 1.30
N LYS A 209 -17.49 14.73 0.24
CA LYS A 209 -18.60 13.77 0.16
C LYS A 209 -18.28 12.58 -0.70
#